data_97572c52965a0c4aefbfd5ebba0f2478
#
_entry.id   97572c52965a0c4aefbfd5ebba0f2478
#
_cell.length_a   1.000
_cell.length_b   1.000
_cell.length_c   1.000
_cell.angle_alpha   90.00
_cell.angle_beta   90.00
_cell.angle_gamma   90.00
#
_symmetry.space_group_name_H-M   'P 1'
#
loop_
_entity.id
_entity.type
_entity.pdbx_description
1 polymer ?
#
loop_
_entity_poly.entity_id
_entity_poly.type
_entity_poly.pdbx_seq_one_letter_code
_entity_poly.pdbx_strand_id
1 'polypeptide(L)' 'MGIKKKIRKSIESFDKRIKEHEEKIETYKQSGGVNYALLDYWEKEIETFKKLKEDEEKKEK' A
#
# COMPACT_ATOMS: atom_id res chain seq x y z
N MET A 1 -10.83 -18.44 15.30
CA MET A 1 -11.22 -18.41 13.91
C MET A 1 -11.32 -17.01 13.35
N GLY A 2 -12.06 -16.15 13.98
CA GLY A 2 -12.32 -14.82 13.44
C GLY A 2 -11.13 -13.87 13.33
N ILE A 3 -10.21 -13.94 14.30
CA ILE A 3 -9.10 -12.98 14.36
C ILE A 3 -8.13 -13.16 13.20
N LYS A 4 -7.70 -14.37 12.94
CA LYS A 4 -6.76 -14.64 11.84
C LYS A 4 -7.37 -14.30 10.48
N LYS A 5 -8.64 -14.59 10.31
CA LYS A 5 -9.34 -14.29 9.06
C LYS A 5 -9.45 -12.78 8.84
N LYS A 6 -9.73 -12.03 9.90
CA LYS A 6 -9.80 -10.57 9.83
C LYS A 6 -8.44 -9.96 9.50
N ILE A 7 -7.39 -10.48 10.11
CA ILE A 7 -6.02 -10.01 9.86
C ILE A 7 -5.63 -10.25 8.42
N ARG A 8 -5.94 -11.42 7.86
CA ARG A 8 -5.65 -11.74 6.47
C ARG A 8 -6.39 -10.81 5.51
N LYS A 9 -7.65 -10.50 5.81
CA LYS A 9 -8.42 -9.57 4.98
C LYS A 9 -7.81 -8.17 5.02
N SER A 10 -7.35 -7.75 6.19
CA SER A 10 -6.68 -6.46 6.32
C SER A 10 -5.40 -6.41 5.50
N ILE A 11 -4.61 -7.48 5.54
CA ILE A 11 -3.38 -7.58 4.77
C ILE A 11 -3.67 -7.53 3.28
N GLU A 12 -4.67 -8.27 2.82
CA GLU A 12 -5.08 -8.24 1.42
C GLU A 12 -5.51 -6.85 0.98
N SER A 13 -6.25 -6.16 1.84
CA SER A 13 -6.69 -4.80 1.55
C SER A 13 -5.51 -3.85 1.40
N PHE A 14 -4.53 -3.94 2.30
CA PHE A 14 -3.32 -3.14 2.23
C PHE A 14 -2.51 -3.46 0.98
N ASP A 15 -2.36 -4.73 0.66
CA ASP A 15 -1.67 -5.14 -0.57
C ASP A 15 -2.32 -4.56 -1.81
N LYS A 16 -3.63 -4.60 -1.86
CA LYS A 16 -4.38 -4.05 -2.99
C LYS A 16 -4.15 -2.55 -3.13
N ARG A 17 -4.18 -1.83 -2.01
CA ARG A 17 -3.95 -0.39 -2.03
C ARG A 17 -2.53 -0.04 -2.44
N ILE A 18 -1.56 -0.80 -1.94
CA ILE A 18 -0.17 -0.62 -2.34
C ILE A 18 -0.01 -0.79 -3.84
N LYS A 19 -0.60 -1.85 -4.37
CA LYS A 19 -0.54 -2.14 -5.80
C LYS A 19 -1.18 -1.03 -6.63
N GLU A 20 -2.33 -0.55 -6.19
CA GLU A 20 -3.03 0.55 -6.88
C GLU A 20 -2.17 1.82 -6.92
N HIS A 21 -1.52 2.14 -5.81
CA HIS A 21 -0.64 3.31 -5.75
C HIS A 21 0.58 3.12 -6.63
N GLU A 22 1.16 1.93 -6.65
CA GLU A 22 2.31 1.65 -7.51
C GLU A 22 1.93 1.77 -8.98
N GLU A 23 0.76 1.30 -9.36
CA GLU A 23 0.27 1.41 -10.72
C GLU A 23 0.03 2.87 -11.10
N LYS A 24 -0.51 3.66 -10.19
CA LYS A 24 -0.71 5.09 -10.42
C LYS A 24 0.61 5.81 -10.67
N ILE A 25 1.60 5.51 -9.84
CA ILE A 25 2.93 6.10 -9.97
C ILE A 25 3.52 5.76 -11.33
N GLU A 26 3.46 4.50 -11.71
CA GLU A 26 4.02 4.04 -12.98
C GLU A 26 3.31 4.69 -14.16
N THR A 27 1.99 4.70 -14.14
CA THR A 27 1.19 5.32 -15.19
C THR A 27 1.50 6.82 -15.31
N TYR A 28 1.62 7.48 -14.19
CA TYR A 28 1.94 8.91 -14.15
C TYR A 28 3.29 9.19 -14.76
N LYS A 29 4.29 8.39 -14.41
CA LYS A 29 5.64 8.54 -14.97
C LYS A 29 5.66 8.28 -16.47
N GLN A 30 4.93 7.27 -16.92
CA GLN A 30 4.85 6.94 -18.34
C GLN A 30 4.14 8.02 -19.14
N SER A 31 3.21 8.73 -18.51
CA SER A 31 2.50 9.82 -19.15
C SER A 31 3.30 11.13 -19.16
N GLY A 32 4.54 11.10 -18.72
CA GLY A 32 5.37 12.29 -18.66
C GLY A 32 5.12 13.15 -17.46
N GLY A 33 4.60 12.56 -16.38
CA GLY A 33 4.33 13.31 -15.16
C GLY A 33 5.60 13.84 -14.52
N VAL A 34 5.60 15.12 -14.17
CA VAL A 34 6.77 15.79 -13.60
C VAL A 34 6.51 16.36 -12.21
N ASN A 35 5.35 16.10 -11.64
CA ASN A 35 5.03 16.59 -10.31
C ASN A 35 5.63 15.66 -9.25
N TYR A 36 6.84 15.97 -8.83
CA TYR A 36 7.55 15.15 -7.85
C TYR A 36 6.89 15.18 -6.47
N ALA A 37 6.20 16.27 -6.13
CA ALA A 37 5.49 16.35 -4.87
C ALA A 37 4.37 15.30 -4.82
N LEU A 38 3.66 15.11 -5.92
CA LEU A 38 2.60 14.11 -6.01
C LEU A 38 3.16 12.69 -5.91
N LEU A 39 4.27 12.44 -6.60
CA LEU A 39 4.94 11.14 -6.55
C LEU A 39 5.41 10.83 -5.12
N ASP A 40 6.00 11.81 -4.47
CA ASP A 40 6.46 11.67 -3.10
C ASP A 40 5.29 11.36 -2.15
N TYR A 41 4.17 12.03 -2.35
CA TYR A 41 2.96 11.79 -1.57
C TYR A 41 2.49 10.33 -1.71
N TRP A 42 2.43 9.84 -2.94
CA TRP A 42 2.01 8.46 -3.19
C TRP A 42 3.00 7.45 -2.60
N GLU A 43 4.29 7.73 -2.69
CA GLU A 43 5.32 6.87 -2.12
C GLU A 43 5.19 6.80 -0.59
N LYS A 44 4.90 7.93 0.04
CA LYS A 44 4.68 7.97 1.49
C LYS A 44 3.45 7.17 1.90
N GLU A 45 2.39 7.22 1.10
CA GLU A 45 1.21 6.40 1.38
C GLU A 45 1.53 4.91 1.26
N ILE A 46 2.30 4.52 0.26
CA ILE A 46 2.73 3.14 0.09
C ILE A 46 3.52 2.69 1.31
N GLU A 47 4.45 3.51 1.78
CA GLU A 47 5.22 3.20 2.98
C GLU A 47 4.32 3.01 4.20
N THR A 48 3.34 3.88 4.37
CA THR A 48 2.39 3.78 5.46
C THR A 48 1.61 2.48 5.41
N PHE A 49 1.12 2.11 4.24
CA PHE A 49 0.40 0.85 4.07
C PHE A 49 1.28 -0.36 4.31
N LYS A 50 2.53 -0.32 3.86
CA LYS A 50 3.48 -1.40 4.11
C LYS A 50 3.74 -1.59 5.60
N LYS A 51 3.85 -0.48 6.31
CA LYS A 51 4.06 -0.52 7.76
C LYS A 51 2.84 -1.08 8.48
N LEU A 52 1.65 -0.66 8.09
CA LEU A 52 0.40 -1.16 8.66
C LEU A 52 0.24 -2.66 8.38
N LYS A 53 0.57 -3.07 7.17
CA LYS A 53 0.54 -4.48 6.80
C LYS A 53 1.49 -5.30 7.67
N GLU A 54 2.69 -4.79 7.86
CA GLU A 54 3.69 -5.45 8.70
C GLU A 54 3.20 -5.60 10.14
N ASP A 55 2.58 -4.56 10.69
CA ASP A 55 2.00 -4.61 12.02
C ASP A 55 0.90 -5.68 12.13
N GLU A 56 0.07 -5.79 11.11
CA GLU A 56 -0.98 -6.80 11.08
C GLU A 56 -0.39 -8.21 11.01
N GLU A 57 0.67 -8.39 10.24
CA GLU A 57 1.36 -9.67 10.15
C GLU A 57 1.94 -10.09 11.49
N LYS A 58 2.45 -9.14 12.27
CA LYS A 58 2.96 -9.43 13.62
C LYS A 58 1.86 -9.88 14.56
N LYS A 59 0.66 -9.35 14.39
CA LYS A 59 -0.48 -9.75 15.22
C LYS A 59 -0.92 -11.19 14.96
N GLU A 60 -0.62 -11.71 13.79
CA GLU A 60 -0.97 -13.08 13.43
C GLU A 60 -0.19 -14.11 14.23
N LYS A 61 0.95 -13.74 14.78
CA LYS A 61 1.72 -14.60 15.65
C LYS A 61 1.08 -14.66 17.02
#